data_29b59584e2bd3745e23db0a05e04c363
#
_entry.id   29b59584e2bd3745e23db0a05e04c363
#
_cell.length_a   1.000
_cell.length_b   1.000
_cell.length_c   1.000
_cell.angle_alpha   90.00
_cell.angle_beta   90.00
_cell.angle_gamma   90.00
#
_symmetry.space_group_name_H-M   'P 1'
#
loop_
_entity.id
_entity.type
_entity.pdbx_description
1 polymer ?
#
loop_
_entity_poly.entity_id
_entity_poly.type
_entity_poly.pdbx_seq_one_letter_code
_entity_poly.pdbx_strand_id
1 'polypeptide(L)'
;MMVEQRILSINCLPEKDLKPTTLKKYYQKRLENCRDMLQPPDIERIPGYPRKIVRRWCVEGKLHCIMLDSRIWVNKKDMLSFLCSGEYNSIMRKSQTHLDDIHEIYRKIHRGG
;
A
#
# COMPACT_ATOMS: atom_id res chain seq x y z
N MET A 1 -24.37 -13.50 4.64
CA MET A 1 -24.64 -12.36 5.46
C MET A 1 -23.50 -12.01 6.36
N MET A 2 -23.23 -12.87 7.30
CA MET A 2 -22.13 -12.66 8.22
C MET A 2 -20.81 -12.48 7.50
N VAL A 3 -20.61 -13.27 6.45
CA VAL A 3 -19.37 -13.20 5.67
C VAL A 3 -19.20 -11.85 5.02
N GLU A 4 -20.27 -11.33 4.43
CA GLU A 4 -20.22 -10.02 3.80
C GLU A 4 -19.89 -8.92 4.77
N GLN A 5 -20.50 -8.98 5.94
CA GLN A 5 -20.23 -7.97 6.95
C GLN A 5 -18.78 -7.99 7.40
N ARG A 6 -18.22 -9.18 7.54
CA ARG A 6 -16.80 -9.29 7.92
C ARG A 6 -15.88 -8.75 6.85
N ILE A 7 -16.23 -9.01 5.59
CA ILE A 7 -15.43 -8.49 4.49
C ILE A 7 -15.48 -6.97 4.49
N LEU A 8 -16.67 -6.42 4.68
CA LEU A 8 -16.81 -4.97 4.74
C LEU A 8 -16.03 -4.37 5.90
N SER A 9 -16.06 -5.05 7.05
CA SER A 9 -15.29 -4.57 8.20
C SER A 9 -13.83 -4.49 7.90
N ILE A 10 -13.30 -5.48 7.21
CA ILE A 10 -11.88 -5.51 6.85
C ILE A 10 -11.54 -4.36 5.93
N ASN A 11 -12.39 -4.12 4.93
CA ASN A 11 -12.14 -3.06 3.96
C ASN A 11 -12.38 -1.67 4.52
N CYS A 12 -13.15 -1.58 5.58
CA CYS A 12 -13.55 -0.31 6.16
C CYS A 12 -13.06 -0.17 7.59
N LEU A 13 -11.79 -0.52 7.81
CA LEU A 13 -11.20 -0.36 9.13
C LEU A 13 -11.28 1.09 9.57
N PRO A 14 -11.57 1.33 10.84
CA PRO A 14 -11.59 2.70 11.36
C PRO A 14 -10.23 3.37 11.18
N GLU A 15 -10.24 4.62 10.76
CA GLU A 15 -9.00 5.35 10.57
C GLU A 15 -8.15 5.41 11.83
N LYS A 16 -8.80 5.42 12.98
CA LYS A 16 -8.06 5.48 14.24
C LYS A 16 -7.13 4.29 14.42
N ASP A 17 -7.44 3.16 13.78
CA ASP A 17 -6.61 1.98 13.86
C ASP A 17 -5.49 1.99 12.83
N LEU A 18 -5.60 2.85 11.82
CA LEU A 18 -4.61 2.96 10.77
C LEU A 18 -3.92 4.34 10.80
N LYS A 19 -3.36 4.66 11.96
CA LYS A 19 -2.66 5.94 12.11
C LYS A 19 -1.46 6.00 11.18
N PRO A 20 -1.13 7.20 10.67
CA PRO A 20 0.02 7.33 9.77
C PRO A 20 1.31 6.77 10.35
N THR A 21 1.53 6.94 11.65
CA THR A 21 2.75 6.42 12.29
C THR A 21 2.78 4.89 12.27
N THR A 22 1.64 4.26 12.48
CA THR A 22 1.52 2.80 12.46
C THR A 22 1.78 2.26 11.06
N LEU A 23 1.16 2.88 10.06
CA LEU A 23 1.36 2.51 8.67
C LEU A 23 2.81 2.68 8.26
N LYS A 24 3.41 3.82 8.62
CA LYS A 24 4.78 4.11 8.26
C LYS A 24 5.74 3.07 8.83
N LYS A 25 5.55 2.72 10.09
CA LYS A 25 6.41 1.74 10.75
C LYS A 25 6.32 0.38 10.06
N TYR A 26 5.10 -0.03 9.74
CA TYR A 26 4.88 -1.31 9.07
C TYR A 26 5.52 -1.33 7.69
N TYR A 27 5.27 -0.32 6.88
CA TYR A 27 5.78 -0.29 5.51
C TYR A 27 7.27 0.00 5.43
N GLN A 28 7.81 0.74 6.39
CA GLN A 28 9.26 0.92 6.46
C GLN A 28 9.94 -0.43 6.59
N LYS A 29 9.39 -1.30 7.43
CA LYS A 29 9.95 -2.62 7.62
C LYS A 29 9.78 -3.47 6.35
N ARG A 30 8.64 -3.36 5.69
CA ARG A 30 8.41 -4.11 4.45
C ARG A 30 9.37 -3.69 3.35
N LEU A 31 9.78 -2.45 3.33
CA LEU A 31 10.65 -1.91 2.28
C LEU A 31 12.12 -1.88 2.65
N GLU A 32 12.47 -2.29 3.87
CA GLU A 32 13.84 -2.12 4.33
C GLU A 32 14.89 -2.83 3.47
N ASN A 33 14.52 -3.97 2.89
CA ASN A 33 15.45 -4.73 2.04
C ASN A 33 15.29 -4.40 0.56
N CYS A 34 14.49 -3.42 0.22
CA CYS A 34 14.32 -3.01 -1.16
C CYS A 34 15.37 -2.00 -1.55
N ARG A 35 15.64 -1.92 -2.87
CA ARG A 35 16.56 -0.94 -3.39
C ARG A 35 15.96 0.46 -3.26
N ASP A 36 16.84 1.47 -3.22
CA ASP A 36 16.38 2.85 -3.14
C ASP A 36 15.51 3.25 -4.32
N MET A 37 15.81 2.69 -5.48
CA MET A 37 15.03 2.93 -6.69
C MET A 37 14.31 1.66 -7.07
N LEU A 38 13.00 1.67 -6.96
CA LEU A 38 12.18 0.51 -7.26
C LEU A 38 11.91 0.37 -8.75
N GLN A 39 12.02 -0.85 -9.25
CA GLN A 39 11.77 -1.16 -10.66
C GLN A 39 10.34 -1.66 -10.83
N PRO A 40 9.85 -1.72 -12.09
CA PRO A 40 8.47 -2.14 -12.33
C PRO A 40 8.02 -3.41 -11.61
N PRO A 41 8.78 -4.51 -11.59
CA PRO A 41 8.34 -5.70 -10.85
C PRO A 41 8.09 -5.44 -9.38
N ASP A 42 8.95 -4.62 -8.74
CA ASP A 42 8.80 -4.30 -7.33
C ASP A 42 7.58 -3.42 -7.11
N ILE A 43 7.39 -2.45 -8.01
CA ILE A 43 6.29 -1.49 -7.90
C ILE A 43 4.95 -2.19 -7.97
N GLU A 44 4.87 -3.27 -8.74
CA GLU A 44 3.64 -4.06 -8.84
C GLU A 44 3.51 -5.04 -7.67
N ARG A 45 4.61 -5.68 -7.30
CA ARG A 45 4.60 -6.71 -6.27
C ARG A 45 4.30 -6.18 -4.88
N ILE A 46 4.91 -5.07 -4.53
CA ILE A 46 4.77 -4.53 -3.18
C ILE A 46 3.32 -4.25 -2.81
N PRO A 47 2.55 -3.49 -3.59
CA PRO A 47 1.14 -3.29 -3.28
C PRO A 47 0.23 -4.35 -3.86
N GLY A 48 0.74 -5.19 -4.77
CA GLY A 48 -0.06 -6.26 -5.34
C GLY A 48 -1.07 -5.81 -6.38
N TYR A 49 -0.80 -4.70 -7.05
CA TYR A 49 -1.69 -4.21 -8.11
C TYR A 49 -1.03 -4.35 -9.48
N PRO A 50 -1.83 -4.56 -10.53
CA PRO A 50 -1.25 -4.71 -11.88
C PRO A 50 -0.68 -3.39 -12.40
N ARG A 51 0.21 -3.51 -13.38
CA ARG A 51 0.88 -2.36 -13.98
C ARG A 51 -0.10 -1.28 -14.43
N LYS A 52 -1.23 -1.67 -14.96
CA LYS A 52 -2.25 -0.74 -15.42
C LYS A 52 -2.70 0.20 -14.30
N ILE A 53 -2.93 -0.34 -13.14
CA ILE A 53 -3.38 0.45 -11.99
C ILE A 53 -2.25 1.34 -11.48
N VAL A 54 -1.03 0.78 -11.39
CA VAL A 54 0.13 1.55 -10.95
C VAL A 54 0.37 2.72 -11.89
N ARG A 55 0.27 2.47 -13.20
CA ARG A 55 0.45 3.51 -14.19
C ARG A 55 -0.58 4.63 -14.03
N ARG A 56 -1.81 4.27 -13.71
CA ARG A 56 -2.85 5.26 -13.45
C ARG A 56 -2.49 6.15 -12.26
N TRP A 57 -1.96 5.55 -11.20
CA TRP A 57 -1.53 6.33 -10.04
C TRP A 57 -0.47 7.35 -10.43
N CYS A 58 0.44 6.95 -11.30
CA CYS A 58 1.50 7.85 -11.75
C CYS A 58 0.95 8.97 -12.61
N VAL A 59 0.08 8.63 -13.54
CA VAL A 59 -0.53 9.63 -14.43
C VAL A 59 -1.37 10.63 -13.66
N GLU A 60 -2.08 10.16 -12.64
CA GLU A 60 -2.92 11.03 -11.83
C GLU A 60 -2.14 11.79 -10.76
N GLY A 61 -0.84 11.57 -10.68
CA GLY A 61 -0.01 12.27 -9.71
C GLY A 61 -0.13 11.77 -8.29
N LYS A 62 -0.80 10.65 -8.08
CA LYS A 62 -0.95 10.08 -6.74
C LYS A 62 0.33 9.43 -6.25
N LEU A 63 1.07 8.81 -7.15
CA LEU A 63 2.35 8.20 -6.87
C LEU A 63 3.41 8.90 -7.71
N HIS A 64 4.40 9.46 -7.06
CA HIS A 64 5.47 10.15 -7.76
C HIS A 64 6.36 9.13 -8.46
N CYS A 65 6.41 9.19 -9.78
CA CYS A 65 7.14 8.25 -10.61
C CYS A 65 8.13 8.96 -11.52
N ILE A 66 9.17 8.23 -11.89
CA ILE A 66 10.15 8.68 -12.86
C ILE A 66 10.05 7.76 -14.07
N MET A 67 9.94 8.35 -15.26
CA MET A 67 9.88 7.56 -16.50
C MET A 67 11.24 7.58 -17.15
N LEU A 68 11.85 6.41 -17.28
CA LEU A 68 13.13 6.24 -17.95
C LEU A 68 13.02 5.06 -18.91
N ASP A 69 13.38 5.29 -20.15
CA ASP A 69 13.38 4.24 -21.17
C ASP A 69 12.05 3.47 -21.21
N SER A 70 10.96 4.22 -21.16
CA SER A 70 9.61 3.68 -21.20
C SER A 70 9.26 2.81 -19.98
N ARG A 71 10.06 2.87 -18.93
CA ARG A 71 9.83 2.15 -17.69
C ARG A 71 9.53 3.11 -16.57
N ILE A 72 8.68 2.66 -15.66
CA ILE A 72 8.33 3.43 -14.48
C ILE A 72 9.29 3.06 -13.36
N TRP A 73 9.88 4.08 -12.73
CA TRP A 73 10.75 3.91 -11.58
C TRP A 73 10.17 4.72 -10.43
N VAL A 74 10.22 4.19 -9.23
CA VAL A 74 9.72 4.90 -8.06
C VAL A 74 10.76 4.85 -6.95
N ASN A 75 11.05 6.02 -6.39
CA ASN A 75 11.94 6.09 -5.25
C ASN A 75 11.28 5.41 -4.06
N LYS A 76 12.05 4.68 -3.28
CA LYS A 76 11.53 3.94 -2.13
C LYS A 76 10.79 4.86 -1.16
N LYS A 77 11.29 6.07 -0.96
CA LYS A 77 10.64 7.04 -0.06
C LYS A 77 9.28 7.46 -0.58
N ASP A 78 9.17 7.64 -1.90
CA ASP A 78 7.91 8.01 -2.51
C ASP A 78 6.91 6.87 -2.43
N MET A 79 7.39 5.64 -2.59
CA MET A 79 6.52 4.47 -2.43
C MET A 79 6.01 4.38 -0.99
N LEU A 80 6.89 4.59 -0.02
CA LEU A 80 6.51 4.57 1.39
C LEU A 80 5.43 5.61 1.67
N SER A 81 5.64 6.83 1.19
CA SER A 81 4.65 7.91 1.38
C SER A 81 3.31 7.54 0.78
N PHE A 82 3.33 6.95 -0.41
CA PHE A 82 2.10 6.56 -1.08
C PHE A 82 1.36 5.45 -0.30
N LEU A 83 2.09 4.44 0.12
CA LEU A 83 1.49 3.33 0.86
C LEU A 83 0.86 3.78 2.18
N CYS A 84 1.35 4.87 2.74
CA CYS A 84 0.81 5.42 3.98
C CYS A 84 -0.26 6.48 3.73
N SER A 85 -0.52 6.82 2.47
CA SER A 85 -1.46 7.89 2.14
C SER A 85 -2.91 7.46 2.23
N GLY A 86 -3.79 8.45 2.39
CA GLY A 86 -5.21 8.19 2.33
C GLY A 86 -5.67 7.72 0.96
N GLU A 87 -4.98 8.20 -0.08
CA GLU A 87 -5.26 7.78 -1.45
C GLU A 87 -5.18 6.26 -1.60
N TYR A 88 -4.08 5.70 -1.12
CA TYR A 88 -3.87 4.26 -1.20
C TYR A 88 -4.82 3.50 -0.28
N ASN A 89 -4.97 3.98 0.94
CA ASN A 89 -5.71 3.26 1.96
C ASN A 89 -7.22 3.37 1.84
N SER A 90 -7.71 4.25 0.97
CA SER A 90 -9.14 4.39 0.72
C SER A 90 -9.59 3.63 -0.53
N ILE A 91 -8.69 2.89 -1.18
CA ILE A 91 -9.07 2.09 -2.34
C ILE A 91 -10.13 1.08 -1.93
N MET A 92 -11.25 1.09 -2.65
CA MET A 92 -12.38 0.21 -2.32
C MET A 92 -12.11 -1.24 -2.68
N ARG A 93 -11.56 -1.48 -3.87
CA ARG A 93 -11.21 -2.83 -4.31
C ARG A 93 -9.74 -3.10 -4.06
N LYS A 94 -9.46 -3.60 -2.87
CA LYS A 94 -8.07 -3.81 -2.48
C LYS A 94 -7.52 -5.12 -3.03
N SER A 95 -6.24 -5.11 -3.39
CA SER A 95 -5.54 -6.32 -3.80
C SER A 95 -5.42 -7.26 -2.61
N GLN A 96 -5.14 -8.53 -2.88
CA GLN A 96 -4.96 -9.49 -1.80
C GLN A 96 -3.79 -9.09 -0.91
N THR A 97 -2.70 -8.62 -1.52
CA THR A 97 -1.54 -8.15 -0.77
C THR A 97 -1.90 -6.99 0.13
N HIS A 98 -2.70 -6.05 -0.37
CA HIS A 98 -3.15 -4.91 0.41
C HIS A 98 -3.99 -5.36 1.61
N LEU A 99 -4.90 -6.31 1.38
CA LEU A 99 -5.72 -6.86 2.45
C LEU A 99 -4.88 -7.60 3.48
N ASP A 100 -3.89 -8.37 3.01
CA ASP A 100 -2.99 -9.08 3.90
C ASP A 100 -2.21 -8.10 4.78
N ASP A 101 -1.78 -7.00 4.20
CA ASP A 101 -1.06 -5.96 4.95
C ASP A 101 -1.96 -5.38 6.03
N ILE A 102 -3.20 -5.07 5.69
CA ILE A 102 -4.15 -4.52 6.66
C ILE A 102 -4.39 -5.50 7.80
N HIS A 103 -4.57 -6.77 7.46
CA HIS A 103 -4.74 -7.81 8.47
C HIS A 103 -3.54 -7.87 9.41
N GLU A 104 -2.35 -7.81 8.84
CA GLU A 104 -1.14 -7.89 9.63
C GLU A 104 -0.97 -6.68 10.54
N ILE A 105 -1.25 -5.50 10.01
CA ILE A 105 -1.20 -4.26 10.80
C ILE A 105 -2.19 -4.32 11.94
N TYR A 106 -3.41 -4.74 11.63
CA TYR A 106 -4.48 -4.83 12.61
C TYR A 106 -4.12 -5.82 13.71
N ARG A 107 -3.57 -6.95 13.32
CA ARG A 107 -3.14 -7.96 14.29
C ARG A 107 -2.07 -7.40 15.23
N LYS A 108 -1.12 -6.64 14.70
CA LYS A 108 -0.06 -6.05 15.51
C LYS A 108 -0.60 -5.02 16.49
N ILE A 109 -1.57 -4.22 16.06
CA ILE A 109 -2.19 -3.24 16.93
C ILE A 109 -2.86 -3.92 18.11
N HIS A 110 -3.64 -4.95 17.86
CA HIS A 110 -4.37 -5.64 18.91
C HIS A 110 -3.48 -6.48 19.80
N ARG A 111 -2.42 -7.03 19.21
CA ARG A 111 -1.49 -7.84 19.99
C ARG A 111 -0.60 -6.97 20.88
N GLY A 112 -0.12 -5.87 20.31
CA GLY A 112 0.79 -5.00 21.01
C GLY A 112 0.14 -4.17 22.08
N GLY A 113 -1.20 -4.12 22.03
CA GLY A 113 -1.99 -3.36 23.01
C GLY A 113 -1.81 -3.92 24.34
#